data_f6230ebee123cb1d5aebacb3e3357820
#
_entry.id   f6230ebee123cb1d5aebacb3e3357820
#
_cell.length_a   1.000
_cell.length_b   1.000
_cell.length_c   1.000
_cell.angle_alpha   90.00
_cell.angle_beta   90.00
_cell.angle_gamma   90.00
#
_symmetry.space_group_name_H-M   'P 1'
#
loop_
_entity.id
_entity.type
_entity.pdbx_description
1 polymer ?
#
loop_
_entity_poly.entity_id
_entity_poly.type
_entity_poly.pdbx_seq_one_letter_code
_entity_poly.pdbx_strand_id
1 'polypeptide(L)'
;MTPKEKYYETLANTMIKNFERRRMEAYYCPTAKEAVEKALSFLPSGAVVAHGGSMTLEETGMMDALRSADIQFLDRAVCKTPEDSRKIFHDALMADYYFMSTNAMTIDGELVNIDGNGNRVAALIYGPENVIILAGMNKVAKDVAEAVDRVHLTATPMNCVRLNKQTPCAVTGVCADCLSPDCICNQVVITRRSGIQGRIKVILIGEELGY
;
A
#
# COMPACT_ATOMS: atom_id res chain seq x y z
N MET A 1 -19.95 7.35 -17.72
CA MET A 1 -18.84 6.38 -17.61
C MET A 1 -18.04 6.41 -18.90
N THR A 2 -16.79 6.78 -18.83
CA THR A 2 -15.85 6.76 -19.94
C THR A 2 -15.40 5.32 -20.27
N PRO A 3 -14.81 5.07 -21.45
CA PRO A 3 -14.24 3.76 -21.76
C PRO A 3 -13.18 3.31 -20.73
N LYS A 4 -12.38 4.25 -20.18
CA LYS A 4 -11.37 3.97 -19.15
C LYS A 4 -12.01 3.52 -17.83
N GLU A 5 -13.03 4.24 -17.36
CA GLU A 5 -13.77 3.87 -16.15
C GLU A 5 -14.40 2.48 -16.29
N LYS A 6 -15.01 2.20 -17.45
CA LYS A 6 -15.60 0.88 -17.71
C LYS A 6 -14.55 -0.23 -17.77
N TYR A 7 -13.40 0.03 -18.35
CA TYR A 7 -12.28 -0.90 -18.36
C TYR A 7 -11.79 -1.19 -16.93
N TYR A 8 -11.59 -0.16 -16.10
CA TYR A 8 -11.15 -0.33 -14.72
C TYR A 8 -12.15 -1.13 -13.88
N GLU A 9 -13.44 -0.84 -13.99
CA GLU A 9 -14.48 -1.61 -13.32
C GLU A 9 -14.46 -3.09 -13.76
N THR A 10 -14.36 -3.35 -15.05
CA THR A 10 -14.34 -4.71 -15.60
C THR A 10 -13.11 -5.49 -15.13
N LEU A 11 -11.93 -4.86 -15.17
CA LEU A 11 -10.69 -5.46 -14.71
C LEU A 11 -10.72 -5.71 -13.20
N ALA A 12 -11.19 -4.74 -12.41
CA ALA A 12 -11.31 -4.86 -10.97
C ALA A 12 -12.23 -6.03 -10.57
N ASN A 13 -13.36 -6.22 -11.25
CA ASN A 13 -14.25 -7.34 -11.01
C ASN A 13 -13.61 -8.72 -11.30
N THR A 14 -12.67 -8.78 -12.24
CA THR A 14 -11.85 -9.97 -12.48
C THR A 14 -10.84 -10.17 -11.35
N MET A 15 -10.15 -9.11 -10.96
CA MET A 15 -9.14 -9.15 -9.90
C MET A 15 -9.75 -9.50 -8.54
N ILE A 16 -10.95 -9.02 -8.22
CA ILE A 16 -11.66 -9.35 -6.96
C ILE A 16 -11.76 -10.88 -6.82
N LYS A 17 -12.23 -11.58 -7.84
CA LYS A 17 -12.34 -13.05 -7.83
C LYS A 17 -10.97 -13.72 -7.62
N ASN A 18 -9.91 -13.16 -8.18
CA ASN A 18 -8.56 -13.69 -8.04
C ASN A 18 -8.00 -13.45 -6.63
N PHE A 19 -8.23 -12.27 -6.03
CA PHE A 19 -7.88 -12.00 -4.63
C PHE A 19 -8.63 -12.94 -3.66
N GLU A 20 -9.93 -13.15 -3.86
CA GLU A 20 -10.74 -14.07 -3.04
C GLU A 20 -10.21 -15.50 -3.07
N ARG A 21 -9.82 -16.03 -4.24
CA ARG A 21 -9.14 -17.33 -4.38
C ARG A 21 -7.84 -17.40 -3.60
N ARG A 22 -7.20 -16.26 -3.36
CA ARG A 22 -5.99 -16.10 -2.56
C ARG A 22 -6.27 -15.74 -1.09
N ARG A 23 -7.53 -15.89 -0.65
CA ARG A 23 -8.00 -15.65 0.73
C ARG A 23 -7.83 -14.19 1.18
N MET A 24 -7.78 -13.26 0.26
CA MET A 24 -7.84 -11.83 0.50
C MET A 24 -9.24 -11.33 0.12
N GLU A 25 -9.82 -10.44 0.91
CA GLU A 25 -11.03 -9.74 0.51
C GLU A 25 -10.66 -8.62 -0.46
N ALA A 26 -11.49 -8.37 -1.45
CA ALA A 26 -11.25 -7.27 -2.37
C ALA A 26 -12.55 -6.54 -2.72
N TYR A 27 -12.43 -5.24 -2.96
CA TYR A 27 -13.53 -4.33 -3.23
C TYR A 27 -13.13 -3.37 -4.33
N TYR A 28 -14.09 -2.93 -5.14
CA TYR A 28 -13.88 -1.86 -6.11
C TYR A 28 -14.65 -0.62 -5.70
N CYS A 29 -13.98 0.51 -5.70
CA CYS A 29 -14.55 1.83 -5.48
C CYS A 29 -14.19 2.71 -6.68
N PRO A 30 -15.16 3.24 -7.43
CA PRO A 30 -14.91 4.13 -8.56
C PRO A 30 -14.05 5.35 -8.22
N THR A 31 -14.20 5.89 -7.00
CA THR A 31 -13.56 7.12 -6.57
C THR A 31 -12.78 6.96 -5.26
N ALA A 32 -11.80 7.83 -5.04
CA ALA A 32 -11.06 7.94 -3.79
C ALA A 32 -11.99 8.16 -2.58
N LYS A 33 -13.02 8.99 -2.73
CA LYS A 33 -14.01 9.24 -1.67
C LYS A 33 -14.71 7.96 -1.22
N GLU A 34 -15.25 7.19 -2.16
CA GLU A 34 -15.91 5.92 -1.87
C GLU A 34 -14.95 4.90 -1.24
N ALA A 35 -13.67 4.91 -1.66
CA ALA A 35 -12.65 4.05 -1.10
C ALA A 35 -12.36 4.40 0.37
N VAL A 36 -12.30 5.69 0.73
CA VAL A 36 -12.13 6.15 2.11
C VAL A 36 -13.35 5.76 2.96
N GLU A 37 -14.56 6.00 2.48
CA GLU A 37 -15.79 5.59 3.18
C GLU A 37 -15.83 4.08 3.43
N LYS A 38 -15.47 3.30 2.41
CA LYS A 38 -15.36 1.83 2.51
C LYS A 38 -14.30 1.40 3.53
N ALA A 39 -13.12 2.01 3.50
CA ALA A 39 -12.04 1.70 4.41
C ALA A 39 -12.39 2.00 5.87
N LEU A 40 -13.02 3.15 6.14
CA LEU A 40 -13.50 3.52 7.48
C LEU A 40 -14.59 2.58 7.98
N SER A 41 -15.41 2.02 7.11
CA SER A 41 -16.48 1.09 7.50
C SER A 41 -15.98 -0.20 8.16
N PHE A 42 -14.68 -0.51 8.07
CA PHE A 42 -14.08 -1.66 8.75
C PHE A 42 -13.64 -1.35 10.19
N LEU A 43 -13.57 -0.07 10.57
CA LEU A 43 -13.01 0.33 11.85
C LEU A 43 -14.10 0.40 12.94
N PRO A 44 -13.98 -0.40 14.01
CA PRO A 44 -14.80 -0.15 15.20
C PRO A 44 -14.28 1.05 15.99
N SER A 45 -15.15 1.67 16.77
CA SER A 45 -14.77 2.74 17.72
C SER A 45 -13.66 2.27 18.66
N GLY A 46 -12.67 3.11 18.89
CA GLY A 46 -11.55 2.85 19.80
C GLY A 46 -10.48 1.90 19.28
N ALA A 47 -10.59 1.40 18.03
CA ALA A 47 -9.57 0.52 17.44
C ALA A 47 -8.19 1.18 17.41
N VAL A 48 -7.15 0.40 17.63
CA VAL A 48 -5.75 0.82 17.44
C VAL A 48 -5.38 0.70 15.97
N VAL A 49 -5.09 1.81 15.33
CA VAL A 49 -4.84 1.89 13.88
C VAL A 49 -3.46 2.46 13.61
N ALA A 50 -2.67 1.76 12.80
CA ALA A 50 -1.36 2.22 12.34
C ALA A 50 -1.34 2.32 10.80
N HIS A 51 -0.29 2.95 10.26
CA HIS A 51 -0.16 3.11 8.81
C HIS A 51 1.28 3.05 8.30
N GLY A 52 1.43 2.63 7.04
CA GLY A 52 2.66 2.79 6.26
C GLY A 52 2.70 4.13 5.53
N GLY A 53 3.89 4.61 5.20
CA GLY A 53 4.05 5.79 4.33
C GLY A 53 3.55 5.49 2.92
N SER A 54 2.59 6.29 2.41
CA SER A 54 1.97 6.05 1.11
C SER A 54 1.38 7.33 0.54
N MET A 55 1.78 7.67 -0.69
CA MET A 55 1.15 8.79 -1.41
C MET A 55 -0.32 8.49 -1.73
N THR A 56 -0.65 7.24 -2.01
CA THR A 56 -2.06 6.85 -2.21
C THR A 56 -2.93 7.19 -1.01
N LEU A 57 -2.46 6.96 0.24
CA LEU A 57 -3.21 7.31 1.43
C LEU A 57 -3.33 8.83 1.60
N GLU A 58 -2.31 9.60 1.23
CA GLU A 58 -2.36 11.07 1.26
C GLU A 58 -3.33 11.61 0.18
N GLU A 59 -3.17 11.18 -1.07
CA GLU A 59 -3.95 11.67 -2.21
C GLU A 59 -5.43 11.31 -2.12
N THR A 60 -5.79 10.19 -1.50
CA THR A 60 -7.19 9.84 -1.25
C THR A 60 -7.83 10.65 -0.13
N GLY A 61 -7.06 11.35 0.70
CA GLY A 61 -7.53 11.97 1.94
C GLY A 61 -7.73 10.98 3.09
N MET A 62 -7.24 9.73 2.95
CA MET A 62 -7.37 8.70 3.98
C MET A 62 -6.68 9.10 5.28
N MET A 63 -5.54 9.80 5.19
CA MET A 63 -4.79 10.23 6.37
C MET A 63 -5.59 11.22 7.23
N ASP A 64 -6.26 12.17 6.60
CA ASP A 64 -7.11 13.15 7.33
C ASP A 64 -8.36 12.48 7.90
N ALA A 65 -8.92 11.52 7.16
CA ALA A 65 -10.03 10.72 7.63
C ALA A 65 -9.68 9.90 8.89
N LEU A 66 -8.49 9.26 8.92
CA LEU A 66 -7.99 8.52 10.09
C LEU A 66 -7.74 9.45 11.30
N ARG A 67 -7.18 10.64 11.08
CA ARG A 67 -6.97 11.63 12.16
C ARG A 67 -8.28 12.11 12.78
N SER A 68 -9.37 12.09 12.00
CA SER A 68 -10.69 12.56 12.43
C SER A 68 -11.60 11.46 12.98
N ALA A 69 -11.21 10.20 12.83
CA ALA A 69 -11.99 9.03 13.24
C ALA A 69 -11.91 8.80 14.76
N ASP A 70 -12.92 8.13 15.32
CA ASP A 70 -12.95 7.71 16.73
C ASP A 70 -12.09 6.43 16.94
N ILE A 71 -10.76 6.59 16.88
CA ILE A 71 -9.76 5.52 16.95
C ILE A 71 -8.52 5.96 17.75
N GLN A 72 -7.69 5.00 18.14
CA GLN A 72 -6.34 5.27 18.66
C GLN A 72 -5.35 5.24 17.47
N PHE A 73 -5.10 6.41 16.88
CA PHE A 73 -4.29 6.50 15.67
C PHE A 73 -2.79 6.63 15.98
N LEU A 74 -2.01 5.64 15.57
CA LEU A 74 -0.55 5.65 15.64
C LEU A 74 0.02 6.41 14.42
N ASP A 75 -0.08 7.75 14.46
CA ASP A 75 0.41 8.61 13.38
C ASP A 75 1.92 8.82 13.47
N ARG A 76 2.66 8.23 12.56
CA ARG A 76 4.12 8.41 12.47
C ARG A 76 4.56 9.84 12.14
N ALA A 77 3.67 10.69 11.65
CA ALA A 77 4.00 12.09 11.33
C ALA A 77 4.31 12.92 12.58
N VAL A 78 3.89 12.48 13.77
CA VAL A 78 4.18 13.17 15.03
C VAL A 78 5.57 12.83 15.61
N CYS A 79 6.27 11.82 15.06
CA CYS A 79 7.60 11.41 15.53
C CYS A 79 8.63 12.49 15.26
N LYS A 80 9.41 12.86 16.29
CA LYS A 80 10.44 13.89 16.21
C LYS A 80 11.86 13.32 16.21
N THR A 81 12.02 12.10 16.72
CA THR A 81 13.32 11.45 16.85
C THR A 81 13.34 10.10 16.12
N PRO A 82 14.53 9.55 15.79
CA PRO A 82 14.65 8.19 15.30
C PRO A 82 14.10 7.14 16.28
N GLU A 83 14.23 7.37 17.58
CA GLU A 83 13.72 6.50 18.64
C GLU A 83 12.19 6.47 18.65
N ASP A 84 11.53 7.64 18.53
CA ASP A 84 10.07 7.72 18.40
C ASP A 84 9.60 6.93 17.18
N SER A 85 10.29 7.11 16.04
CA SER A 85 9.99 6.42 14.80
C SER A 85 10.15 4.90 14.94
N ARG A 86 11.22 4.45 15.61
CA ARG A 86 11.46 3.02 15.88
C ARG A 86 10.36 2.45 16.77
N LYS A 87 10.01 3.16 17.83
CA LYS A 87 8.95 2.74 18.76
C LYS A 87 7.62 2.59 18.03
N ILE A 88 7.18 3.60 17.28
CA ILE A 88 5.88 3.56 16.59
C ILE A 88 5.84 2.45 15.53
N PHE A 89 6.97 2.11 14.87
CA PHE A 89 7.01 0.99 13.93
C PHE A 89 6.85 -0.36 14.63
N HIS A 90 7.37 -0.53 15.85
CA HIS A 90 7.14 -1.73 16.64
C HIS A 90 5.70 -1.78 17.16
N ASP A 91 5.18 -0.67 17.69
CA ASP A 91 3.81 -0.59 18.18
C ASP A 91 2.80 -0.88 17.04
N ALA A 92 3.11 -0.45 15.83
CA ALA A 92 2.29 -0.71 14.64
C ALA A 92 2.11 -2.20 14.32
N LEU A 93 3.05 -3.06 14.71
CA LEU A 93 2.91 -4.52 14.52
C LEU A 93 1.88 -5.14 15.47
N MET A 94 1.55 -4.46 16.55
CA MET A 94 0.58 -4.89 17.56
C MET A 94 -0.76 -4.15 17.44
N ALA A 95 -0.94 -3.31 16.43
CA ALA A 95 -2.19 -2.61 16.17
C ALA A 95 -3.29 -3.58 15.70
N ASP A 96 -4.56 -3.17 15.83
CA ASP A 96 -5.70 -3.95 15.33
C ASP A 96 -5.81 -3.86 13.80
N TYR A 97 -5.49 -2.67 13.26
CA TYR A 97 -5.59 -2.36 11.83
C TYR A 97 -4.31 -1.68 11.32
N TYR A 98 -3.90 -2.06 10.12
CA TYR A 98 -2.79 -1.42 9.43
C TYR A 98 -3.21 -0.93 8.05
N PHE A 99 -3.08 0.37 7.82
CA PHE A 99 -3.37 0.99 6.53
C PHE A 99 -2.11 1.12 5.68
N MET A 100 -2.18 0.69 4.45
CA MET A 100 -1.08 0.81 3.50
C MET A 100 -1.59 0.87 2.05
N SER A 101 -0.69 1.17 1.12
CA SER A 101 -0.85 0.83 -0.28
C SER A 101 0.10 -0.29 -0.66
N THR A 102 -0.04 -0.85 -1.85
CA THR A 102 0.94 -1.75 -2.47
C THR A 102 1.73 -1.01 -3.55
N ASN A 103 2.96 -1.44 -3.83
CA ASN A 103 3.73 -0.85 -4.94
C ASN A 103 3.23 -1.34 -6.30
N ALA A 104 2.80 -2.60 -6.39
CA ALA A 104 2.11 -3.15 -7.55
C ALA A 104 1.21 -4.31 -7.12
N MET A 105 0.29 -4.70 -7.99
CA MET A 105 -0.57 -5.86 -7.85
C MET A 105 -0.78 -6.52 -9.21
N THR A 106 -0.81 -7.85 -9.24
CA THR A 106 -1.02 -8.56 -10.49
C THR A 106 -2.51 -8.75 -10.79
N ILE A 107 -2.85 -8.96 -12.07
CA ILE A 107 -4.22 -9.33 -12.47
C ILE A 107 -4.66 -10.60 -11.74
N ASP A 108 -3.72 -11.52 -11.48
CA ASP A 108 -3.99 -12.76 -10.77
C ASP A 108 -4.14 -12.59 -9.24
N GLY A 109 -3.96 -11.37 -8.70
CA GLY A 109 -4.21 -11.06 -7.30
C GLY A 109 -3.01 -11.30 -6.37
N GLU A 110 -1.78 -11.23 -6.85
CA GLU A 110 -0.60 -11.11 -5.99
C GLU A 110 -0.31 -9.65 -5.69
N LEU A 111 0.23 -9.40 -4.48
CA LEU A 111 0.72 -8.08 -4.08
C LEU A 111 2.24 -8.08 -4.13
N VAL A 112 2.82 -7.08 -4.81
CA VAL A 112 4.27 -6.91 -4.90
C VAL A 112 4.66 -5.63 -4.18
N ASN A 113 5.54 -5.78 -3.19
CA ASN A 113 6.01 -4.69 -2.35
C ASN A 113 7.53 -4.72 -2.24
N ILE A 114 8.17 -3.58 -2.52
CA ILE A 114 9.60 -3.38 -2.29
C ILE A 114 9.76 -2.32 -1.20
N ASP A 115 10.54 -2.64 -0.17
CA ASP A 115 10.62 -1.83 1.05
C ASP A 115 12.07 -1.51 1.43
N GLY A 116 12.29 -0.33 2.01
CA GLY A 116 13.60 0.11 2.46
C GLY A 116 13.93 -0.39 3.87
N ASN A 117 13.06 -0.11 4.82
CA ASN A 117 13.27 -0.49 6.23
C ASN A 117 12.66 -1.84 6.60
N GLY A 118 11.71 -2.34 5.78
CA GLY A 118 11.01 -3.57 6.07
C GLY A 118 9.80 -3.44 7.02
N ASN A 119 9.59 -2.28 7.63
CA ASN A 119 8.52 -2.07 8.61
C ASN A 119 7.11 -2.24 8.02
N ARG A 120 6.87 -1.77 6.79
CA ARG A 120 5.60 -1.89 6.09
C ARG A 120 5.32 -3.35 5.69
N VAL A 121 6.31 -4.03 5.13
CA VAL A 121 6.17 -5.43 4.74
C VAL A 121 6.13 -6.36 5.96
N ALA A 122 6.78 -6.04 7.07
CA ALA A 122 6.65 -6.78 8.32
C ALA A 122 5.20 -6.74 8.84
N ALA A 123 4.56 -5.56 8.82
CA ALA A 123 3.14 -5.42 9.16
C ALA A 123 2.23 -6.20 8.20
N LEU A 124 2.53 -6.21 6.91
CA LEU A 124 1.80 -6.98 5.90
C LEU A 124 1.95 -8.50 6.14
N ILE A 125 3.18 -8.98 6.38
CA ILE A 125 3.49 -10.42 6.53
C ILE A 125 2.95 -10.96 7.84
N TYR A 126 3.32 -10.34 8.97
CA TYR A 126 2.96 -10.80 10.30
C TYR A 126 2.92 -9.62 11.29
N GLY A 127 1.84 -8.93 11.30
CA GLY A 127 1.56 -7.78 12.18
C GLY A 127 0.07 -7.77 12.51
N PRO A 128 -0.61 -6.63 12.33
CA PRO A 128 -2.01 -6.44 12.68
C PRO A 128 -2.95 -7.52 12.14
N GLU A 129 -4.03 -7.77 12.89
CA GLU A 129 -5.08 -8.72 12.49
C GLU A 129 -5.82 -8.31 11.21
N ASN A 130 -5.80 -7.01 10.91
CA ASN A 130 -6.42 -6.48 9.70
C ASN A 130 -5.44 -5.57 8.95
N VAL A 131 -5.21 -5.86 7.67
CA VAL A 131 -4.42 -5.03 6.77
C VAL A 131 -5.32 -4.49 5.68
N ILE A 132 -5.49 -3.17 5.64
CA ILE A 132 -6.32 -2.48 4.67
C ILE A 132 -5.40 -1.84 3.61
N ILE A 133 -5.55 -2.27 2.36
CA ILE A 133 -4.73 -1.81 1.24
C ILE A 133 -5.58 -0.98 0.30
N LEU A 134 -5.24 0.30 0.15
CA LEU A 134 -5.82 1.18 -0.86
C LEU A 134 -4.88 1.26 -2.06
N ALA A 135 -5.37 0.97 -3.26
CA ALA A 135 -4.53 0.96 -4.46
C ALA A 135 -5.30 1.47 -5.69
N GLY A 136 -4.74 2.48 -6.35
CA GLY A 136 -5.23 2.95 -7.64
C GLY A 136 -5.01 1.91 -8.74
N MET A 137 -5.87 1.90 -9.75
CA MET A 137 -5.79 0.98 -10.90
C MET A 137 -4.53 1.18 -11.75
N ASN A 138 -3.82 2.30 -11.59
CA ASN A 138 -2.48 2.53 -12.18
C ASN A 138 -1.39 1.58 -11.65
N LYS A 139 -1.66 0.81 -10.59
CA LYS A 139 -0.69 -0.12 -9.97
C LYS A 139 -0.86 -1.57 -10.43
N VAL A 140 -1.78 -1.82 -11.36
CA VAL A 140 -2.00 -3.15 -11.90
C VAL A 140 -0.91 -3.50 -12.90
N ALA A 141 -0.37 -4.69 -12.78
CA ALA A 141 0.57 -5.31 -13.68
C ALA A 141 0.03 -6.67 -14.15
N LYS A 142 0.49 -7.14 -15.30
CA LYS A 142 0.07 -8.42 -15.87
C LYS A 142 0.44 -9.59 -14.97
N ASP A 143 1.69 -9.61 -14.52
CA ASP A 143 2.28 -10.69 -13.72
C ASP A 143 3.33 -10.13 -12.73
N VAL A 144 3.95 -11.02 -11.96
CA VAL A 144 4.93 -10.65 -10.93
C VAL A 144 6.17 -9.98 -11.54
N ALA A 145 6.62 -10.43 -12.72
CA ALA A 145 7.80 -9.84 -13.36
C ALA A 145 7.54 -8.39 -13.76
N GLU A 146 6.43 -8.11 -14.44
CA GLU A 146 6.02 -6.74 -14.77
C GLU A 146 5.75 -5.91 -13.52
N ALA A 147 5.19 -6.51 -12.47
CA ALA A 147 4.97 -5.82 -11.20
C ALA A 147 6.29 -5.36 -10.55
N VAL A 148 7.33 -6.19 -10.55
CA VAL A 148 8.66 -5.83 -10.06
C VAL A 148 9.27 -4.75 -10.95
N ASP A 149 9.18 -4.89 -12.28
CA ASP A 149 9.65 -3.88 -13.23
C ASP A 149 8.97 -2.53 -13.00
N ARG A 150 7.64 -2.53 -12.83
CA ARG A 150 6.89 -1.32 -12.48
C ARG A 150 7.43 -0.63 -11.23
N VAL A 151 7.76 -1.40 -10.19
CA VAL A 151 8.31 -0.82 -8.95
C VAL A 151 9.66 -0.17 -9.22
N HIS A 152 10.55 -0.82 -9.94
CA HIS A 152 11.89 -0.33 -10.24
C HIS A 152 11.90 0.83 -11.25
N LEU A 153 10.99 0.81 -12.23
CA LEU A 153 10.94 1.83 -13.29
C LEU A 153 10.09 3.06 -12.93
N THR A 154 9.11 2.89 -12.04
CA THR A 154 8.13 3.94 -11.75
C THR A 154 8.09 4.30 -10.27
N ALA A 155 7.71 3.36 -9.41
CA ALA A 155 7.42 3.68 -8.01
C ALA A 155 8.67 4.07 -7.21
N THR A 156 9.76 3.34 -7.36
CA THR A 156 11.00 3.60 -6.61
C THR A 156 11.68 4.89 -7.01
N PRO A 157 11.91 5.22 -8.31
CA PRO A 157 12.50 6.50 -8.69
C PRO A 157 11.71 7.71 -8.16
N MET A 158 10.39 7.72 -8.33
CA MET A 158 9.53 8.79 -7.81
C MET A 158 9.63 8.89 -6.28
N ASN A 159 9.63 7.75 -5.59
CA ASN A 159 9.73 7.72 -4.13
C ASN A 159 11.12 8.18 -3.62
N CYS A 160 12.19 7.85 -4.33
CA CYS A 160 13.54 8.34 -4.02
C CYS A 160 13.63 9.87 -4.16
N VAL A 161 13.03 10.44 -5.21
CA VAL A 161 12.93 11.91 -5.38
C VAL A 161 12.15 12.52 -4.21
N ARG A 162 10.96 11.99 -3.89
CA ARG A 162 10.12 12.47 -2.79
C ARG A 162 10.84 12.43 -1.43
N LEU A 163 11.63 11.39 -1.20
CA LEU A 163 12.37 11.18 0.05
C LEU A 163 13.77 11.86 0.05
N ASN A 164 14.09 12.59 -1.01
CA ASN A 164 15.40 13.25 -1.20
C ASN A 164 16.59 12.29 -1.02
N LYS A 165 16.48 11.09 -1.62
CA LYS A 165 17.49 10.04 -1.54
C LYS A 165 18.61 10.27 -2.56
N GLN A 166 19.85 10.00 -2.16
CA GLN A 166 21.03 10.11 -3.02
C GLN A 166 21.27 8.76 -3.75
N THR A 167 20.36 8.40 -4.63
CA THR A 167 20.40 7.15 -5.40
C THR A 167 20.51 7.44 -6.90
N PRO A 168 21.10 6.53 -7.71
CA PRO A 168 21.15 6.69 -9.15
C PRO A 168 19.77 6.96 -9.78
N CYS A 169 18.73 6.27 -9.35
CA CYS A 169 17.39 6.44 -9.88
C CYS A 169 16.73 7.78 -9.51
N ALA A 170 17.10 8.41 -8.39
CA ALA A 170 16.67 9.77 -8.08
C ALA A 170 17.30 10.83 -8.99
N VAL A 171 18.52 10.56 -9.49
CA VAL A 171 19.28 11.48 -10.36
C VAL A 171 18.93 11.28 -11.83
N THR A 172 18.82 10.02 -12.27
CA THR A 172 18.68 9.68 -13.69
C THR A 172 17.25 9.34 -14.11
N GLY A 173 16.37 9.08 -13.13
CA GLY A 173 15.04 8.52 -13.36
C GLY A 173 15.03 7.01 -13.69
N VAL A 174 16.20 6.37 -13.77
CA VAL A 174 16.36 4.96 -14.18
C VAL A 174 16.98 4.14 -13.06
N CYS A 175 16.41 2.96 -12.80
CA CYS A 175 16.96 1.99 -11.86
C CYS A 175 18.30 1.46 -12.38
N ALA A 176 19.33 1.48 -11.54
CA ALA A 176 20.68 0.98 -11.83
C ALA A 176 21.01 -0.31 -11.04
N ASP A 177 20.02 -0.97 -10.45
CA ASP A 177 20.19 -2.12 -9.56
C ASP A 177 21.27 -1.88 -8.50
N CYS A 178 21.20 -0.74 -7.84
CA CYS A 178 22.26 -0.20 -7.00
C CYS A 178 22.24 -0.77 -5.58
N LEU A 179 23.43 -0.84 -4.97
CA LEU A 179 23.62 -1.08 -3.53
C LEU A 179 24.04 0.23 -2.82
N SER A 180 23.49 1.36 -3.26
CA SER A 180 23.72 2.66 -2.65
C SER A 180 23.34 2.67 -1.17
N PRO A 181 24.06 3.36 -0.28
CA PRO A 181 23.68 3.48 1.14
C PRO A 181 22.28 4.03 1.36
N ASP A 182 21.77 4.84 0.43
CA ASP A 182 20.43 5.42 0.44
C ASP A 182 19.36 4.59 -0.29
N CYS A 183 19.71 3.39 -0.78
CA CYS A 183 18.79 2.52 -1.50
C CYS A 183 17.57 2.17 -0.63
N ILE A 184 16.40 2.22 -1.24
CA ILE A 184 15.13 1.86 -0.59
C ILE A 184 14.52 0.56 -1.14
N CYS A 185 15.31 -0.23 -1.89
CA CYS A 185 14.88 -1.51 -2.47
C CYS A 185 15.52 -2.70 -1.74
N ASN A 186 15.46 -2.71 -0.40
CA ASN A 186 16.17 -3.69 0.42
C ASN A 186 15.40 -5.01 0.61
N GLN A 187 14.07 -4.98 0.56
CA GLN A 187 13.22 -6.17 0.70
C GLN A 187 12.23 -6.23 -0.46
N VAL A 188 12.25 -7.35 -1.18
CA VAL A 188 11.27 -7.66 -2.23
C VAL A 188 10.32 -8.73 -1.67
N VAL A 189 9.05 -8.37 -1.53
CA VAL A 189 8.02 -9.24 -0.93
C VAL A 189 6.88 -9.43 -1.92
N ILE A 190 6.62 -10.69 -2.26
CA ILE A 190 5.50 -11.11 -3.08
C ILE A 190 4.52 -11.84 -2.19
N THR A 191 3.38 -11.20 -1.90
CA THR A 191 2.31 -11.85 -1.15
C THR A 191 1.41 -12.61 -2.11
N ARG A 192 1.69 -13.89 -2.24
CA ARG A 192 0.98 -14.79 -3.14
C ARG A 192 -0.44 -15.11 -2.64
N ARG A 193 -0.65 -15.17 -1.31
CA ARG A 193 -1.91 -15.59 -0.68
C ARG A 193 -1.89 -15.20 0.79
N SER A 194 -3.05 -14.87 1.36
CA SER A 194 -3.16 -14.70 2.81
C SER A 194 -3.26 -16.05 3.53
N GLY A 195 -2.46 -16.24 4.58
CA GLY A 195 -2.56 -17.41 5.47
C GLY A 195 -3.87 -17.42 6.26
N ILE A 196 -4.34 -16.23 6.66
CA ILE A 196 -5.57 -16.01 7.42
C ILE A 196 -6.64 -15.43 6.48
N GLN A 197 -7.81 -16.08 6.44
CA GLN A 197 -8.93 -15.64 5.61
C GLN A 197 -9.39 -14.23 5.99
N GLY A 198 -9.46 -13.32 5.01
CA GLY A 198 -9.98 -11.96 5.19
C GLY A 198 -9.07 -11.01 5.99
N ARG A 199 -7.89 -11.44 6.45
CA ARG A 199 -6.94 -10.56 7.13
C ARG A 199 -6.52 -9.38 6.24
N ILE A 200 -6.27 -9.64 4.95
CA ILE A 200 -5.90 -8.63 3.98
C ILE A 200 -7.14 -8.23 3.19
N LYS A 201 -7.44 -6.93 3.19
CA LYS A 201 -8.55 -6.32 2.45
C LYS A 201 -7.98 -5.33 1.44
N VAL A 202 -8.24 -5.56 0.16
CA VAL A 202 -7.74 -4.72 -0.94
C VAL A 202 -8.87 -3.88 -1.50
N ILE A 203 -8.72 -2.57 -1.47
CA ILE A 203 -9.65 -1.62 -2.07
C ILE A 203 -9.02 -1.11 -3.37
N LEU A 204 -9.54 -1.59 -4.49
CA LEU A 204 -9.19 -1.17 -5.84
C LEU A 204 -9.91 0.14 -6.16
N ILE A 205 -9.17 1.18 -6.52
CA ILE A 205 -9.74 2.52 -6.75
C ILE A 205 -9.67 2.83 -8.24
N GLY A 206 -10.81 3.23 -8.83
CA GLY A 206 -10.95 3.54 -10.25
C GLY A 206 -10.18 4.78 -10.73
N GLU A 207 -9.23 5.26 -9.94
CA GLU A 207 -8.39 6.43 -10.19
C GLU A 207 -6.91 6.05 -10.20
N GLU A 208 -6.08 6.94 -10.74
CA GLU A 208 -4.62 6.84 -10.70
C GLU A 208 -4.12 7.57 -9.44
N LEU A 209 -3.56 6.83 -8.48
CA LEU A 209 -3.22 7.33 -7.16
C LEU A 209 -1.86 6.81 -6.68
N GLY A 210 -1.02 7.72 -6.25
CA GLY A 210 0.35 7.45 -5.86
C GLY A 210 1.19 6.88 -7.02
N TYR A 211 2.29 6.24 -6.71
CA TYR A 211 3.21 5.67 -7.69
C TYR A 211 3.36 4.17 -7.57
#